data_6002104db9ba7545cea170d270a2369a
#
_entry.id   6002104db9ba7545cea170d270a2369a
#
_cell.length_a   1.000
_cell.length_b   1.000
_cell.length_c   1.000
_cell.angle_alpha   90.00
_cell.angle_beta   90.00
_cell.angle_gamma   90.00
#
_symmetry.space_group_name_H-M   'P 1'
#
loop_
_entity.id
_entity.type
_entity.pdbx_description
1 polymer ?
#
loop_
_entity_poly.entity_id
_entity_poly.type
_entity_poly.pdbx_seq_one_letter_code
_entity_poly.pdbx_strand_id
1 'polypeptide(L)'
;ISLFQWICENYSGGSSNKPLPEGKMSVSEGGIRVPAALWWPEKLEHSKSENFISMIDVLPTILDLIDYENQLNIDGESRVNSLSDVTSSESSKYVVTNIINDKYAVIDMPYKLITSGEGDQLFNILEDQSESTNIAEENQTIVFELKNILSQWQFGENRSYQFQKS
;
A
#
# COMPACT_ATOMS: atom_id res chain seq x y z
N ILE A 1 29.78 2.55 1.31
CA ILE A 1 28.60 1.91 0.69
C ILE A 1 28.50 0.54 1.31
N SER A 2 27.37 0.22 1.99
CA SER A 2 27.18 -1.10 2.53
C SER A 2 27.03 -2.13 1.40
N LEU A 3 27.44 -3.39 1.65
CA LEU A 3 27.22 -4.49 0.69
C LEU A 3 25.76 -4.60 0.26
N PHE A 4 24.84 -4.27 1.15
CA PHE A 4 23.41 -4.27 0.93
C PHE A 4 22.98 -3.19 -0.07
N GLN A 5 23.51 -1.99 0.06
CA GLN A 5 23.23 -0.88 -0.87
C GLN A 5 23.80 -1.19 -2.27
N TRP A 6 25.00 -1.78 -2.34
CA TRP A 6 25.58 -2.22 -3.60
C TRP A 6 24.72 -3.31 -4.29
N ILE A 7 24.17 -4.27 -3.52
CA ILE A 7 23.25 -5.30 -4.04
C ILE A 7 21.99 -4.64 -4.61
N CYS A 8 21.38 -3.69 -3.90
CA CYS A 8 20.17 -3.00 -4.37
C CYS A 8 20.41 -2.18 -5.64
N GLU A 9 21.57 -1.52 -5.75
CA GLU A 9 21.93 -0.69 -6.90
C GLU A 9 22.36 -1.52 -8.13
N ASN A 10 22.90 -2.73 -7.94
CA ASN A 10 23.47 -3.53 -9.02
C ASN A 10 22.67 -4.79 -9.38
N TYR A 11 21.69 -5.19 -8.53
CA TYR A 11 20.83 -6.34 -8.77
C TYR A 11 19.42 -5.90 -9.17
N SER A 12 19.31 -5.14 -10.25
CA SER A 12 18.05 -5.03 -10.97
C SER A 12 17.83 -6.36 -11.68
N GLY A 13 17.13 -7.28 -11.07
CA GLY A 13 16.94 -8.65 -11.56
C GLY A 13 16.17 -8.76 -12.89
N GLY A 14 16.58 -8.01 -13.88
CA GLY A 14 16.12 -8.08 -15.27
C GLY A 14 14.70 -7.61 -15.53
N SER A 15 13.93 -7.24 -14.50
CA SER A 15 12.58 -6.67 -14.65
C SER A 15 12.59 -5.16 -14.46
N SER A 16 11.81 -4.45 -15.26
CA SER A 16 11.63 -3.01 -15.15
C SER A 16 10.20 -2.72 -14.70
N ASN A 17 10.05 -1.92 -13.66
CA ASN A 17 8.74 -1.46 -13.19
C ASN A 17 8.32 -0.13 -13.84
N LYS A 18 9.08 0.35 -14.84
CA LYS A 18 8.73 1.59 -15.53
C LYS A 18 7.30 1.56 -16.09
N PRO A 19 6.53 2.65 -15.95
CA PRO A 19 6.96 4.00 -15.57
C PRO A 19 7.05 4.25 -14.05
N LEU A 20 6.73 3.26 -13.20
CA LEU A 20 6.78 3.41 -11.76
C LEU A 20 8.23 3.59 -11.27
N PRO A 21 8.46 4.45 -10.26
CA PRO A 21 9.80 4.72 -9.75
C PRO A 21 10.33 3.56 -8.92
N GLU A 22 11.62 3.40 -8.91
CA GLU A 22 12.35 2.42 -8.12
C GLU A 22 11.88 0.97 -8.36
N GLY A 23 11.90 0.13 -7.33
CA GLY A 23 11.55 -1.28 -7.42
C GLY A 23 11.56 -1.96 -6.06
N LYS A 24 11.70 -3.28 -6.06
CA LYS A 24 11.77 -4.08 -4.84
C LYS A 24 12.68 -3.45 -3.78
N MET A 25 12.28 -3.49 -2.54
CA MET A 25 12.97 -2.89 -1.39
C MET A 25 12.83 -1.36 -1.30
N SER A 26 11.84 -0.78 -1.95
CA SER A 26 11.49 0.64 -1.75
C SER A 26 10.02 0.79 -1.33
N VAL A 27 9.68 1.96 -0.78
CA VAL A 27 8.31 2.35 -0.46
C VAL A 27 7.66 3.11 -1.62
N SER A 28 8.38 3.34 -2.70
CA SER A 28 7.87 3.98 -3.94
C SER A 28 6.90 3.05 -4.67
N GLU A 29 6.09 3.60 -5.58
CA GLU A 29 5.08 2.82 -6.32
C GLU A 29 5.68 1.57 -7.00
N GLY A 30 6.87 1.66 -7.57
CA GLY A 30 7.55 0.52 -8.19
C GLY A 30 8.00 -0.56 -7.20
N GLY A 31 8.06 -0.24 -5.89
CA GLY A 31 8.44 -1.19 -4.85
C GLY A 31 7.27 -1.90 -4.18
N ILE A 32 6.10 -1.26 -4.16
CA ILE A 32 4.94 -1.75 -3.39
C ILE A 32 3.71 -2.09 -4.23
N ARG A 33 3.55 -1.45 -5.40
CA ARG A 33 2.41 -1.68 -6.28
C ARG A 33 2.61 -2.97 -7.08
N VAL A 34 1.63 -3.86 -6.98
CA VAL A 34 1.63 -5.14 -7.70
C VAL A 34 0.32 -5.32 -8.46
N PRO A 35 0.35 -5.93 -9.66
CA PRO A 35 -0.87 -6.33 -10.34
C PRO A 35 -1.55 -7.48 -9.56
N ALA A 36 -2.88 -7.43 -9.50
CA ALA A 36 -3.68 -8.50 -8.92
C ALA A 36 -4.75 -8.94 -9.91
N ALA A 37 -5.04 -10.24 -9.92
CA ALA A 37 -6.14 -10.79 -10.69
C ALA A 37 -6.82 -11.89 -9.90
N LEU A 38 -8.15 -11.89 -9.93
CA LEU A 38 -8.99 -12.93 -9.36
C LEU A 38 -9.76 -13.58 -10.48
N TRP A 39 -9.70 -14.91 -10.54
CA TRP A 39 -10.41 -15.70 -11.54
C TRP A 39 -11.30 -16.71 -10.85
N TRP A 40 -12.62 -16.54 -11.01
CA TRP A 40 -13.61 -17.46 -10.51
C TRP A 40 -14.78 -17.54 -11.50
N PRO A 41 -14.70 -18.42 -12.50
CA PRO A 41 -15.77 -18.59 -13.47
C PRO A 41 -17.08 -18.91 -12.76
N GLU A 42 -18.19 -18.44 -13.31
CA GLU A 42 -19.54 -18.58 -12.78
C GLU A 42 -19.88 -17.73 -11.55
N LYS A 43 -18.91 -17.15 -10.87
CA LYS A 43 -19.11 -16.27 -9.69
C LYS A 43 -18.73 -14.82 -9.96
N LEU A 44 -17.68 -14.60 -10.73
CA LEU A 44 -17.18 -13.26 -11.03
C LEU A 44 -17.27 -13.01 -12.53
N GLU A 45 -17.89 -11.89 -12.90
CA GLU A 45 -17.90 -11.41 -14.27
C GLU A 45 -16.54 -10.81 -14.65
N HIS A 46 -16.23 -10.85 -15.95
CA HIS A 46 -15.02 -10.23 -16.45
C HIS A 46 -15.10 -8.71 -16.29
N SER A 47 -14.24 -8.15 -15.47
CA SER A 47 -14.19 -6.72 -15.17
C SER A 47 -12.76 -6.26 -14.88
N LYS A 48 -12.55 -4.95 -14.86
CA LYS A 48 -11.33 -4.30 -14.42
C LYS A 48 -11.70 -3.25 -13.38
N SER A 49 -11.16 -3.37 -12.18
CA SER A 49 -11.32 -2.36 -11.13
C SER A 49 -10.05 -1.50 -11.03
N GLU A 50 -10.22 -0.21 -10.86
CA GLU A 50 -9.14 0.75 -10.53
C GLU A 50 -9.10 1.05 -9.03
N ASN A 51 -9.90 0.33 -8.24
CA ASN A 51 -9.91 0.51 -6.79
C ASN A 51 -8.58 0.09 -6.17
N PHE A 52 -8.15 0.86 -5.21
CA PHE A 52 -6.96 0.58 -4.42
C PHE A 52 -7.27 -0.48 -3.35
N ILE A 53 -6.60 -1.61 -3.40
CA ILE A 53 -6.79 -2.74 -2.48
C ILE A 53 -5.45 -3.09 -1.83
N SER A 54 -5.46 -3.19 -0.51
CA SER A 54 -4.29 -3.61 0.25
C SER A 54 -4.16 -5.14 0.27
N MET A 55 -2.94 -5.63 0.38
CA MET A 55 -2.67 -7.06 0.56
C MET A 55 -3.35 -7.65 1.82
N ILE A 56 -3.52 -6.86 2.87
CA ILE A 56 -4.23 -7.31 4.09
C ILE A 56 -5.72 -7.57 3.84
N ASP A 57 -6.32 -6.95 2.82
CA ASP A 57 -7.73 -7.11 2.46
C ASP A 57 -7.99 -8.40 1.67
N VAL A 58 -6.96 -9.08 1.17
CA VAL A 58 -7.11 -10.29 0.34
C VAL A 58 -7.76 -11.42 1.11
N LEU A 59 -7.30 -11.70 2.33
CA LEU A 59 -7.83 -12.79 3.14
C LEU A 59 -9.31 -12.58 3.49
N PRO A 60 -9.74 -11.44 4.09
CA PRO A 60 -11.15 -11.22 4.39
C PRO A 60 -12.02 -11.22 3.13
N THR A 61 -11.52 -10.73 2.01
CA THR A 61 -12.25 -10.75 0.73
C THR A 61 -12.48 -12.19 0.23
N ILE A 62 -11.47 -13.05 0.34
CA ILE A 62 -11.63 -14.47 -0.04
C ILE A 62 -12.63 -15.19 0.88
N LEU A 63 -12.54 -14.94 2.19
CA LEU A 63 -13.45 -15.57 3.17
C LEU A 63 -14.89 -15.15 2.90
N ASP A 64 -15.13 -13.90 2.59
CA ASP A 64 -16.46 -13.37 2.25
C ASP A 64 -16.97 -13.95 0.92
N LEU A 65 -16.13 -14.07 -0.10
CA LEU A 65 -16.48 -14.70 -1.39
C LEU A 65 -16.94 -16.14 -1.27
N ILE A 66 -16.46 -16.89 -0.27
CA ILE A 66 -16.83 -18.28 -0.02
C ILE A 66 -17.89 -18.44 1.08
N ASP A 67 -18.51 -17.33 1.51
CA ASP A 67 -19.51 -17.29 2.59
C ASP A 67 -19.00 -17.91 3.90
N TYR A 68 -17.72 -17.72 4.23
CA TYR A 68 -17.11 -18.24 5.45
C TYR A 68 -17.23 -17.24 6.60
N GLU A 69 -18.00 -17.58 7.63
CA GLU A 69 -18.06 -16.78 8.85
C GLU A 69 -16.69 -16.73 9.54
N ASN A 70 -16.04 -15.59 9.43
CA ASN A 70 -14.73 -15.40 10.03
C ASN A 70 -14.87 -14.91 11.48
N GLN A 71 -14.33 -15.68 12.41
CA GLN A 71 -14.21 -15.31 13.83
C GLN A 71 -12.80 -14.79 14.19
N LEU A 72 -11.92 -14.67 13.20
CA LEU A 72 -10.55 -14.19 13.42
C LEU A 72 -10.55 -12.66 13.49
N ASN A 73 -9.77 -12.12 14.41
CA ASN A 73 -9.49 -10.70 14.43
C ASN A 73 -8.38 -10.42 13.41
N ILE A 74 -8.77 -9.89 12.25
CA ILE A 74 -7.86 -9.59 11.11
C ILE A 74 -7.91 -8.10 10.82
N ASP A 75 -6.77 -7.53 10.42
CA ASP A 75 -6.63 -6.09 10.20
C ASP A 75 -7.27 -5.60 8.89
N GLY A 76 -7.43 -6.49 7.91
CA GLY A 76 -8.02 -6.17 6.61
C GLY A 76 -9.55 -6.21 6.62
N GLU A 77 -10.15 -5.61 5.60
CA GLU A 77 -11.59 -5.59 5.37
C GLU A 77 -11.93 -6.26 4.04
N SER A 78 -13.12 -6.88 3.95
CA SER A 78 -13.60 -7.46 2.69
C SER A 78 -13.82 -6.37 1.62
N ARG A 79 -13.39 -6.65 0.40
CA ARG A 79 -13.56 -5.80 -0.79
C ARG A 79 -14.40 -6.49 -1.85
N VAL A 80 -15.27 -7.39 -1.45
CA VAL A 80 -16.10 -8.17 -2.37
C VAL A 80 -16.99 -7.29 -3.24
N ASN A 81 -17.51 -6.19 -2.70
CA ASN A 81 -18.31 -5.24 -3.47
C ASN A 81 -17.49 -4.56 -4.58
N SER A 82 -16.20 -4.27 -4.32
CA SER A 82 -15.30 -3.71 -5.34
C SER A 82 -14.98 -4.68 -6.48
N LEU A 83 -15.17 -5.98 -6.26
CA LEU A 83 -14.99 -7.02 -7.28
C LEU A 83 -16.27 -7.26 -8.09
N SER A 84 -17.44 -7.07 -7.46
CA SER A 84 -18.74 -7.33 -8.05
C SER A 84 -19.30 -6.10 -8.79
N ASP A 85 -18.99 -4.91 -8.31
CA ASP A 85 -19.42 -3.63 -8.87
C ASP A 85 -18.23 -2.74 -9.20
N VAL A 86 -17.91 -2.65 -10.47
CA VAL A 86 -16.79 -1.82 -11.00
C VAL A 86 -17.03 -0.33 -10.74
N THR A 87 -18.27 0.06 -10.48
CA THR A 87 -18.63 1.46 -10.16
C THR A 87 -18.50 1.75 -8.65
N SER A 88 -18.30 0.72 -7.84
CA SER A 88 -18.06 0.88 -6.41
C SER A 88 -16.76 1.67 -6.19
N SER A 89 -16.85 2.68 -5.34
CA SER A 89 -15.68 3.47 -4.92
C SER A 89 -15.02 2.93 -3.65
N GLU A 90 -15.30 1.68 -3.30
CA GLU A 90 -14.73 1.04 -2.11
C GLU A 90 -13.26 0.70 -2.33
N SER A 91 -12.40 1.57 -1.88
CA SER A 91 -10.95 1.34 -1.77
C SER A 91 -10.55 1.03 -0.34
N SER A 92 -9.37 0.49 -0.14
CA SER A 92 -8.76 0.41 1.20
C SER A 92 -8.70 1.81 1.81
N LYS A 93 -9.07 1.92 3.09
CA LYS A 93 -9.14 3.21 3.76
C LYS A 93 -7.80 3.94 3.74
N TYR A 94 -6.77 3.25 4.16
CA TYR A 94 -5.38 3.69 4.03
C TYR A 94 -4.45 2.49 4.10
N VAL A 95 -3.23 2.66 3.62
CA VAL A 95 -2.16 1.66 3.74
C VAL A 95 -0.91 2.32 4.30
N VAL A 96 -0.33 1.67 5.31
CA VAL A 96 0.99 2.03 5.83
C VAL A 96 1.97 0.92 5.46
N THR A 97 3.10 1.30 4.91
CA THR A 97 4.21 0.39 4.63
C THR A 97 5.53 0.99 5.08
N ASN A 98 6.47 0.14 5.40
CA ASN A 98 7.81 0.56 5.78
C ASN A 98 8.86 -0.40 5.23
N ILE A 99 10.06 0.11 5.10
CA ILE A 99 11.26 -0.66 4.79
C ILE A 99 12.37 -0.36 5.81
N ILE A 100 13.47 -1.06 5.66
CA ILE A 100 14.70 -0.81 6.44
C ILE A 100 15.08 0.68 6.37
N ASN A 101 15.64 1.22 7.46
CA ASN A 101 16.10 2.61 7.62
C ASN A 101 15.02 3.65 7.91
N ASP A 102 13.98 3.29 8.64
CA ASP A 102 12.93 4.22 9.10
C ASP A 102 12.27 5.06 7.98
N LYS A 103 12.18 4.47 6.79
CA LYS A 103 11.45 5.05 5.68
C LYS A 103 10.05 4.44 5.63
N TYR A 104 9.04 5.28 5.73
CA TYR A 104 7.63 4.90 5.76
C TYR A 104 6.90 5.52 4.58
N ALA A 105 5.89 4.82 4.07
CA ALA A 105 4.89 5.41 3.21
C ALA A 105 3.50 5.22 3.81
N VAL A 106 2.68 6.26 3.71
CA VAL A 106 1.26 6.27 4.04
C VAL A 106 0.49 6.62 2.78
N ILE A 107 -0.43 5.76 2.40
CA ILE A 107 -1.31 5.98 1.26
C ILE A 107 -2.73 6.14 1.77
N ASP A 108 -3.34 7.28 1.48
CA ASP A 108 -4.75 7.55 1.61
C ASP A 108 -5.17 8.27 0.32
N MET A 109 -5.82 7.51 -0.55
CA MET A 109 -6.05 7.95 -1.93
C MET A 109 -6.73 9.32 -2.00
N PRO A 110 -6.28 10.22 -2.88
CA PRO A 110 -5.28 10.02 -3.94
C PRO A 110 -3.83 10.27 -3.52
N TYR A 111 -3.58 10.56 -2.24
CA TYR A 111 -2.28 11.02 -1.76
C TYR A 111 -1.43 9.89 -1.19
N LYS A 112 -0.13 10.04 -1.38
CA LYS A 112 0.89 9.22 -0.77
C LYS A 112 1.97 10.08 -0.15
N LEU A 113 2.17 9.92 1.14
CA LEU A 113 3.26 10.53 1.89
C LEU A 113 4.39 9.52 2.05
N ILE A 114 5.59 9.91 1.66
CA ILE A 114 6.82 9.20 2.03
C ILE A 114 7.56 10.06 3.06
N THR A 115 7.85 9.48 4.21
CA THR A 115 8.55 10.17 5.30
C THR A 115 9.78 9.39 5.74
N SER A 116 10.86 10.11 6.03
CA SER A 116 12.14 9.55 6.49
C SER A 116 12.92 10.61 7.29
N GLY A 117 14.11 10.26 7.77
CA GLY A 117 15.04 11.23 8.36
C GLY A 117 15.51 12.34 7.40
N GLU A 118 15.31 12.19 6.11
CA GLU A 118 15.66 13.17 5.09
C GLU A 118 14.54 14.21 4.83
N GLY A 119 13.33 13.95 5.34
CA GLY A 119 12.17 14.82 5.20
C GLY A 119 10.94 14.12 4.63
N ASP A 120 9.96 14.93 4.27
CA ASP A 120 8.65 14.51 3.79
C ASP A 120 8.52 14.75 2.28
N GLN A 121 7.94 13.77 1.59
CA GLN A 121 7.58 13.87 0.18
C GLN A 121 6.11 13.46 0.03
N LEU A 122 5.31 14.31 -0.59
CA LEU A 122 3.89 14.06 -0.84
C LEU A 122 3.63 14.00 -2.34
N PHE A 123 2.89 13.01 -2.76
CA PHE A 123 2.54 12.80 -4.17
C PHE A 123 1.04 12.57 -4.33
N ASN A 124 0.46 13.07 -5.44
CA ASN A 124 -0.85 12.65 -5.90
C ASN A 124 -0.66 11.47 -6.87
N ILE A 125 -0.73 10.26 -6.38
CA ILE A 125 -0.41 9.05 -7.16
C ILE A 125 -1.45 8.66 -8.21
N LEU A 126 -2.62 9.32 -8.25
CA LEU A 126 -3.55 9.19 -9.38
C LEU A 126 -3.08 9.96 -10.61
N GLU A 127 -2.49 11.13 -10.39
CA GLU A 127 -2.04 12.02 -11.46
C GLU A 127 -0.54 11.84 -11.77
N ASP A 128 0.25 11.54 -10.75
CA ASP A 128 1.70 11.37 -10.81
C ASP A 128 2.13 9.99 -10.27
N GLN A 129 1.86 8.93 -11.03
CA GLN A 129 2.28 7.56 -10.68
C GLN A 129 3.80 7.39 -10.67
N SER A 130 4.53 8.32 -11.25
CA SER A 130 5.99 8.32 -11.29
C SER A 130 6.63 8.98 -10.08
N GLU A 131 5.82 9.55 -9.16
CA GLU A 131 6.30 10.23 -7.94
C GLU A 131 7.38 11.29 -8.26
N SER A 132 7.18 12.01 -9.35
CA SER A 132 8.17 12.96 -9.89
C SER A 132 8.06 14.35 -9.30
N THR A 133 6.89 14.72 -8.77
CA THR A 133 6.58 16.07 -8.30
C THR A 133 6.20 16.02 -6.82
N ASN A 134 7.14 16.41 -5.96
CA ASN A 134 6.87 16.53 -4.53
C ASN A 134 6.05 17.80 -4.25
N ILE A 135 4.82 17.62 -3.74
CA ILE A 135 3.88 18.69 -3.42
C ILE A 135 3.73 18.92 -1.90
N ALA A 136 4.65 18.41 -1.10
CA ALA A 136 4.56 18.47 0.37
C ALA A 136 4.56 19.91 0.90
N GLU A 137 5.40 20.80 0.35
CA GLU A 137 5.50 22.19 0.82
C GLU A 137 4.19 22.97 0.67
N GLU A 138 3.45 22.69 -0.40
CA GLU A 138 2.20 23.37 -0.74
C GLU A 138 0.97 22.76 -0.05
N ASN A 139 1.11 21.55 0.52
CA ASN A 139 0.01 20.76 1.06
C ASN A 139 0.27 20.28 2.51
N GLN A 140 0.73 21.16 3.37
CA GLN A 140 1.11 20.85 4.76
C GLN A 140 -0.02 20.23 5.59
N THR A 141 -1.28 20.59 5.31
CA THR A 141 -2.43 20.01 5.99
C THR A 141 -2.55 18.52 5.70
N ILE A 142 -2.40 18.10 4.43
CA ILE A 142 -2.45 16.70 4.02
C ILE A 142 -1.26 15.93 4.61
N VAL A 143 -0.07 16.52 4.58
CA VAL A 143 1.11 15.93 5.23
C VAL A 143 0.85 15.66 6.71
N PHE A 144 0.25 16.62 7.42
CA PHE A 144 -0.08 16.47 8.84
C PHE A 144 -1.10 15.34 9.07
N GLU A 145 -2.15 15.26 8.26
CA GLU A 145 -3.18 14.22 8.36
C GLU A 145 -2.59 12.83 8.15
N LEU A 146 -1.77 12.65 7.13
CA LEU A 146 -1.12 11.37 6.84
C LEU A 146 -0.10 10.97 7.91
N LYS A 147 0.61 11.94 8.49
CA LYS A 147 1.48 11.70 9.67
C LYS A 147 0.70 11.28 10.90
N ASN A 148 -0.50 11.78 11.10
CA ASN A 148 -1.37 11.33 12.18
C ASN A 148 -1.79 9.87 12.00
N ILE A 149 -2.12 9.47 10.76
CA ILE A 149 -2.40 8.05 10.42
C ILE A 149 -1.18 7.19 10.75
N LEU A 150 0.02 7.60 10.33
CA LEU A 150 1.26 6.89 10.62
C LEU A 150 1.50 6.74 12.13
N SER A 151 1.31 7.83 12.88
CA SER A 151 1.47 7.83 14.33
C SER A 151 0.50 6.86 15.00
N GLN A 152 -0.77 6.88 14.62
CA GLN A 152 -1.79 5.94 15.12
C GLN A 152 -1.43 4.50 14.77
N TRP A 153 -0.91 4.25 13.57
CA TRP A 153 -0.46 2.93 13.15
C TRP A 153 0.77 2.44 13.95
N GLN A 154 1.74 3.32 14.25
CA GLN A 154 2.94 2.98 15.02
C GLN A 154 2.66 2.71 16.50
N PHE A 155 1.75 3.49 17.10
CA PHE A 155 1.48 3.49 18.54
C PHE A 155 0.10 2.94 18.91
N GLY A 156 -0.69 2.53 17.91
CA GLY A 156 -2.04 2.00 18.14
C GLY A 156 -2.03 0.69 18.92
N GLU A 157 -3.00 0.54 19.83
CA GLU A 157 -3.17 -0.64 20.71
C GLU A 157 -3.44 -1.94 19.92
N ASN A 158 -3.73 -1.88 18.63
CA ASN A 158 -4.11 -3.01 17.79
C ASN A 158 -2.94 -3.74 17.12
N ARG A 159 -1.70 -3.47 17.50
CA ARG A 159 -0.57 -4.33 17.07
C ARG A 159 -0.59 -5.63 17.88
N SER A 160 -1.33 -6.61 17.41
CA SER A 160 -1.38 -7.97 17.99
C SER A 160 -0.10 -8.79 17.77
N TYR A 161 0.93 -8.24 17.17
CA TYR A 161 2.24 -8.87 17.02
C TYR A 161 3.31 -8.12 17.78
N GLN A 162 3.30 -8.25 19.10
CA GLN A 162 4.52 -8.08 19.87
C GLN A 162 5.39 -9.32 19.61
N PHE A 163 6.44 -9.18 18.81
CA PHE A 163 7.52 -10.15 18.83
C PHE A 163 8.08 -10.16 20.25
N GLN A 164 7.73 -11.17 21.04
CA GLN A 164 8.44 -11.43 22.28
C GLN A 164 9.88 -11.75 21.90
N LYS A 165 10.79 -10.84 22.21
CA LYS A 165 12.23 -11.15 22.20
C LYS A 165 12.45 -12.20 23.28
N SER A 166 12.65 -13.43 22.87
CA SER A 166 13.26 -14.49 23.68
C SER A 166 14.75 -14.27 23.80
#